data_901a2e46668cebc8d9adb511f21096e0
#
_entry.id   901a2e46668cebc8d9adb511f21096e0
#
_cell.length_a   1.000
_cell.length_b   1.000
_cell.length_c   1.000
_cell.angle_alpha   90.00
_cell.angle_beta   90.00
_cell.angle_gamma   90.00
#
_symmetry.space_group_name_H-M   'P 1'
#
loop_
_entity.id
_entity.type
_entity.pdbx_description
1 polymer ?
#
loop_
_entity_poly.entity_id
_entity_poly.type
_entity_poly.pdbx_seq_one_letter_code
_entity_poly.pdbx_strand_id
1 'polypeptide(L)'
;MENTGATLTGKASVDKPWLQFYPEALRNVEVPTITVETFLRAKNPDENKIAFEYYGNKITWKEFWGEVDKAAKSLKILGFGEGNRIPVFLQSVPAHFILLIAAERIGAAIICRDDIPEELCFAIRKSKSETAFVMDYTSKSDEDLFRATTPMKRVIKVSPYDYADRKSVPDYVEKEIASRYTGAIETTEGDLTWDEFLALGKDYTEDYMAQEDVNRPVFGAYTSGSTGISKLVIHSSSNIVATAFQMSIFIPPSDVPEKWWLPILPPALIAVTVSMAIFPLSAGLIMVLDPFCPLEDIDIAFMEQKPNFWALIPMFCEMLMKSDRIPEDYDMSHLRSIGTGAEAMNERKTQEVEAFFHKHNVKATLSAGYGQSEGCSNFTLPNPMFPLVDGCVGMPMPATTMAVFSEDLEELNYGEIGELCMTGPAMMLHYAGWRGDELTERTLINHPDGNCWLHTGDKAYINEHGIVYILGRGTTKRFGGGELYMMRMETKAVRVAGVEDGFFCFVPDQDHEGYFLPYFFVILDETKSLDEVKAG
;
A
#
# COMPACT_ATOMS: atom_id res chain seq x y z
N MET A 1 2.56 -36.27 5.66
CA MET A 1 3.48 -35.48 4.83
C MET A 1 4.47 -36.46 4.23
N GLU A 2 4.34 -36.79 2.97
CA GLU A 2 5.32 -37.63 2.28
C GLU A 2 6.57 -36.78 2.03
N ASN A 3 7.63 -37.14 2.70
CA ASN A 3 8.96 -36.61 2.52
C ASN A 3 9.46 -37.07 1.15
N THR A 4 9.28 -36.25 0.10
CA THR A 4 9.91 -36.49 -1.21
C THR A 4 11.41 -36.30 -0.96
N GLY A 5 12.16 -37.39 -0.86
CA GLY A 5 13.57 -37.47 -0.49
C GLY A 5 14.58 -36.73 -1.40
N ALA A 6 14.23 -35.54 -1.87
CA ALA A 6 15.17 -34.62 -2.50
C ALA A 6 15.98 -33.94 -1.40
N THR A 7 17.29 -34.07 -1.45
CA THR A 7 18.22 -33.37 -0.56
C THR A 7 18.10 -31.88 -0.86
N LEU A 8 17.68 -31.07 0.13
CA LEU A 8 17.63 -29.61 -0.02
C LEU A 8 19.04 -29.07 -0.34
N THR A 9 19.09 -28.10 -1.25
CA THR A 9 20.35 -27.45 -1.63
C THR A 9 20.82 -26.44 -0.57
N GLY A 10 19.90 -26.03 0.31
CA GLY A 10 20.10 -24.95 1.28
C GLY A 10 19.78 -23.57 0.73
N LYS A 11 19.42 -23.46 -0.57
CA LYS A 11 19.13 -22.21 -1.26
C LYS A 11 17.63 -22.04 -1.45
N ALA A 12 17.07 -20.97 -0.90
CA ALA A 12 15.64 -20.72 -0.91
C ALA A 12 15.08 -20.55 -2.32
N SER A 13 15.82 -19.91 -3.22
CA SER A 13 15.40 -19.69 -4.61
C SER A 13 15.31 -20.98 -5.44
N VAL A 14 16.14 -21.97 -5.10
CA VAL A 14 16.21 -23.28 -5.79
C VAL A 14 15.16 -24.24 -5.24
N ASP A 15 15.15 -24.39 -3.92
CA ASP A 15 14.33 -25.40 -3.23
C ASP A 15 12.85 -24.97 -3.14
N LYS A 16 12.57 -23.66 -3.09
CA LYS A 16 11.24 -23.06 -2.93
C LYS A 16 10.39 -23.74 -1.85
N PRO A 17 10.89 -23.86 -0.62
CA PRO A 17 10.28 -24.72 0.40
C PRO A 17 8.90 -24.25 0.84
N TRP A 18 8.54 -22.98 0.62
CA TRP A 18 7.20 -22.43 0.87
C TRP A 18 6.11 -23.07 0.00
N LEU A 19 6.45 -23.67 -1.16
CA LEU A 19 5.47 -24.29 -2.04
C LEU A 19 4.74 -25.48 -1.37
N GLN A 20 5.31 -26.08 -0.32
CA GLN A 20 4.64 -27.13 0.45
C GLN A 20 3.35 -26.64 1.14
N PHE A 21 3.27 -25.34 1.46
CA PHE A 21 2.12 -24.74 2.14
C PHE A 21 1.05 -24.24 1.15
N TYR A 22 1.37 -24.20 -0.14
CA TYR A 22 0.39 -23.80 -1.14
C TYR A 22 -0.51 -24.97 -1.55
N PRO A 23 -1.82 -24.69 -1.77
CA PRO A 23 -2.66 -25.59 -2.54
C PRO A 23 -1.95 -25.99 -3.84
N GLU A 24 -2.10 -27.24 -4.28
CA GLU A 24 -1.41 -27.75 -5.47
C GLU A 24 -1.64 -26.85 -6.71
N ALA A 25 -2.87 -26.35 -6.89
CA ALA A 25 -3.24 -25.47 -7.99
C ALA A 25 -2.50 -24.13 -7.99
N LEU A 26 -1.93 -23.70 -6.85
CA LEU A 26 -1.23 -22.42 -6.72
C LEU A 26 0.29 -22.54 -6.78
N ARG A 27 0.84 -23.75 -6.78
CA ARG A 27 2.31 -23.95 -6.80
C ARG A 27 2.98 -23.48 -8.08
N ASN A 28 2.26 -23.58 -9.19
CA ASN A 28 2.73 -23.16 -10.52
C ASN A 28 1.69 -22.26 -11.19
N VAL A 29 1.07 -21.37 -10.44
CA VAL A 29 0.05 -20.49 -10.97
C VAL A 29 0.66 -19.49 -11.96
N GLU A 30 0.00 -19.32 -13.09
CA GLU A 30 0.34 -18.30 -14.08
C GLU A 30 -0.41 -17.01 -13.76
N VAL A 31 0.34 -15.93 -13.69
CA VAL A 31 -0.21 -14.59 -13.46
C VAL A 31 -0.76 -14.05 -14.78
N PRO A 32 -1.99 -13.53 -14.81
CA PRO A 32 -2.56 -12.94 -16.01
C PRO A 32 -1.73 -11.77 -16.55
N THR A 33 -1.45 -11.77 -17.84
CA THR A 33 -0.75 -10.68 -18.53
C THR A 33 -1.77 -9.87 -19.33
N ILE A 34 -2.53 -9.05 -18.64
CA ILE A 34 -3.64 -8.23 -19.16
C ILE A 34 -3.65 -6.86 -18.49
N THR A 35 -4.41 -5.90 -19.03
CA THR A 35 -4.58 -4.57 -18.42
C THR A 35 -5.41 -4.64 -17.13
N VAL A 36 -5.29 -3.63 -16.28
CA VAL A 36 -6.09 -3.53 -15.03
C VAL A 36 -7.58 -3.52 -15.37
N GLU A 37 -7.99 -2.75 -16.39
CA GLU A 37 -9.38 -2.73 -16.84
C GLU A 37 -9.85 -4.13 -17.27
N THR A 38 -9.11 -4.82 -18.14
CA THR A 38 -9.46 -6.17 -18.61
C THR A 38 -9.55 -7.16 -17.45
N PHE A 39 -8.63 -7.05 -16.48
CA PHE A 39 -8.64 -7.89 -15.29
C PHE A 39 -9.88 -7.66 -14.43
N LEU A 40 -10.21 -6.41 -14.11
CA LEU A 40 -11.39 -6.08 -13.30
C LEU A 40 -12.70 -6.48 -13.99
N ARG A 41 -12.81 -6.29 -15.32
CA ARG A 41 -13.98 -6.74 -16.10
C ARG A 41 -14.13 -8.26 -16.09
N ALA A 42 -13.04 -8.98 -16.28
CA ALA A 42 -13.05 -10.44 -16.24
C ALA A 42 -13.47 -11.00 -14.89
N LYS A 43 -13.08 -10.33 -13.81
CA LYS A 43 -13.45 -10.70 -12.42
C LYS A 43 -14.87 -10.29 -12.03
N ASN A 44 -15.44 -9.28 -12.70
CA ASN A 44 -16.75 -8.72 -12.40
C ASN A 44 -17.64 -8.65 -13.67
N PRO A 45 -18.05 -9.82 -14.22
CA PRO A 45 -18.81 -9.86 -15.48
C PRO A 45 -20.24 -9.33 -15.37
N ASP A 46 -20.80 -9.27 -14.16
CA ASP A 46 -22.12 -8.67 -13.92
C ASP A 46 -21.95 -7.18 -13.57
N GLU A 47 -22.07 -6.34 -14.60
CA GLU A 47 -21.90 -4.90 -14.46
C GLU A 47 -23.01 -4.21 -13.63
N ASN A 48 -24.09 -4.91 -13.25
CA ASN A 48 -25.13 -4.36 -12.37
C ASN A 48 -24.76 -4.51 -10.88
N LYS A 49 -23.74 -5.28 -10.54
CA LYS A 49 -23.24 -5.36 -9.17
C LYS A 49 -22.59 -4.05 -8.74
N ILE A 50 -22.67 -3.78 -7.44
CA ILE A 50 -22.07 -2.61 -6.82
C ILE A 50 -20.54 -2.80 -6.79
N ALA A 51 -19.81 -1.82 -7.32
CA ALA A 51 -18.35 -1.71 -7.21
C ALA A 51 -17.97 -0.89 -5.98
N PHE A 52 -18.61 0.27 -5.79
CA PHE A 52 -18.28 1.21 -4.71
C PHE A 52 -19.53 1.61 -3.92
N GLU A 53 -19.34 1.78 -2.62
CA GLU A 53 -20.22 2.57 -1.75
C GLU A 53 -19.44 3.80 -1.30
N TYR A 54 -20.06 4.99 -1.43
CA TYR A 54 -19.45 6.26 -1.08
C TYR A 54 -20.52 7.20 -0.49
N TYR A 55 -20.49 7.43 0.80
CA TYR A 55 -21.40 8.30 1.54
C TYR A 55 -22.86 8.19 1.07
N GLY A 56 -23.44 7.00 1.25
CA GLY A 56 -24.85 6.71 0.93
C GLY A 56 -25.13 6.39 -0.53
N ASN A 57 -24.23 6.72 -1.45
CA ASN A 57 -24.37 6.38 -2.86
C ASN A 57 -23.73 5.01 -3.17
N LYS A 58 -24.33 4.28 -4.12
CA LYS A 58 -23.89 2.98 -4.60
C LYS A 58 -23.61 3.06 -6.08
N ILE A 59 -22.37 2.86 -6.46
CA ILE A 59 -21.90 2.94 -7.84
C ILE A 59 -21.74 1.52 -8.37
N THR A 60 -22.51 1.16 -9.40
CA THR A 60 -22.40 -0.13 -10.09
C THR A 60 -21.18 -0.15 -11.01
N TRP A 61 -20.73 -1.35 -11.40
CA TRP A 61 -19.70 -1.49 -12.41
C TRP A 61 -20.07 -0.81 -13.73
N LYS A 62 -21.33 -0.88 -14.12
CA LYS A 62 -21.84 -0.22 -15.34
C LYS A 62 -21.67 1.31 -15.27
N GLU A 63 -22.03 1.91 -14.15
CA GLU A 63 -21.86 3.36 -13.93
C GLU A 63 -20.39 3.72 -13.90
N PHE A 64 -19.58 2.97 -13.15
CA PHE A 64 -18.13 3.16 -13.08
C PHE A 64 -17.49 3.14 -14.48
N TRP A 65 -17.79 2.13 -15.32
CA TRP A 65 -17.25 2.05 -16.68
C TRP A 65 -17.74 3.18 -17.58
N GLY A 66 -18.96 3.67 -17.36
CA GLY A 66 -19.49 4.84 -18.05
C GLY A 66 -18.72 6.12 -17.72
N GLU A 67 -18.36 6.31 -16.44
CA GLU A 67 -17.54 7.46 -16.01
C GLU A 67 -16.09 7.35 -16.51
N VAL A 68 -15.51 6.15 -16.49
CA VAL A 68 -14.19 5.87 -17.08
C VAL A 68 -14.16 6.25 -18.57
N ASP A 69 -15.22 5.90 -19.32
CA ASP A 69 -15.32 6.26 -20.76
C ASP A 69 -15.31 7.77 -20.96
N LYS A 70 -16.13 8.51 -20.22
CA LYS A 70 -16.19 9.97 -20.28
C LYS A 70 -14.84 10.59 -19.91
N ALA A 71 -14.23 10.14 -18.80
CA ALA A 71 -12.95 10.65 -18.33
C ALA A 71 -11.83 10.40 -19.36
N ALA A 72 -11.75 9.22 -19.96
CA ALA A 72 -10.75 8.90 -20.98
C ALA A 72 -10.87 9.82 -22.21
N LYS A 73 -12.09 10.05 -22.69
CA LYS A 73 -12.37 10.98 -23.79
C LYS A 73 -12.02 12.42 -23.43
N SER A 74 -12.35 12.85 -22.23
CA SER A 74 -12.02 14.20 -21.73
C SER A 74 -10.51 14.40 -21.61
N LEU A 75 -9.77 13.41 -21.15
CA LEU A 75 -8.31 13.43 -21.12
C LEU A 75 -7.72 13.60 -22.53
N LYS A 76 -8.28 12.94 -23.53
CA LYS A 76 -7.86 13.12 -24.94
C LYS A 76 -8.08 14.53 -25.43
N ILE A 77 -9.24 15.13 -25.12
CA ILE A 77 -9.54 16.55 -25.49
C ILE A 77 -8.55 17.51 -24.82
N LEU A 78 -8.11 17.20 -23.59
CA LEU A 78 -7.08 17.98 -22.91
C LEU A 78 -5.66 17.71 -23.42
N GLY A 79 -5.50 16.88 -24.45
CA GLY A 79 -4.23 16.60 -25.11
C GLY A 79 -3.41 15.47 -24.44
N PHE A 80 -3.99 14.73 -23.51
CA PHE A 80 -3.31 13.57 -22.93
C PHE A 80 -3.37 12.35 -23.86
N GLY A 81 -2.38 11.50 -23.75
CA GLY A 81 -2.26 10.26 -24.50
C GLY A 81 -1.04 9.46 -24.07
N GLU A 82 -0.59 8.58 -24.96
CA GLU A 82 0.48 7.64 -24.71
C GLU A 82 1.75 8.32 -24.18
N GLY A 83 2.29 7.78 -23.08
CA GLY A 83 3.50 8.26 -22.43
C GLY A 83 3.34 9.52 -21.58
N ASN A 84 2.16 10.14 -21.54
CA ASN A 84 1.94 11.29 -20.66
C ASN A 84 1.82 10.86 -19.20
N ARG A 85 2.19 11.78 -18.32
CA ARG A 85 2.07 11.63 -16.85
C ARG A 85 1.10 12.68 -16.34
N ILE A 86 0.04 12.24 -15.68
CA ILE A 86 -1.06 13.07 -15.21
C ILE A 86 -0.93 13.24 -13.70
N PRO A 87 -0.64 14.43 -13.17
CA PRO A 87 -0.62 14.68 -11.71
C PRO A 87 -2.04 14.55 -11.13
N VAL A 88 -2.20 13.66 -10.15
CA VAL A 88 -3.47 13.38 -9.48
C VAL A 88 -3.26 13.43 -7.97
N PHE A 89 -3.74 14.49 -7.33
CA PHE A 89 -3.59 14.77 -5.90
C PHE A 89 -4.96 14.71 -5.22
N LEU A 90 -5.56 13.54 -5.29
CA LEU A 90 -6.89 13.26 -4.76
C LEU A 90 -6.81 12.35 -3.53
N GLN A 91 -7.82 12.42 -2.70
CA GLN A 91 -8.09 11.41 -1.68
C GLN A 91 -8.66 10.14 -2.33
N SER A 92 -8.93 9.10 -1.51
CA SER A 92 -9.55 7.84 -1.97
C SER A 92 -11.03 8.02 -2.32
N VAL A 93 -11.30 8.92 -3.27
CA VAL A 93 -12.64 9.21 -3.83
C VAL A 93 -12.84 8.42 -5.14
N PRO A 94 -14.09 8.18 -5.58
CA PRO A 94 -14.36 7.43 -6.83
C PRO A 94 -13.62 8.00 -8.04
N ALA A 95 -13.49 9.32 -8.16
CA ALA A 95 -12.79 10.00 -9.25
C ALA A 95 -11.32 9.55 -9.41
N HIS A 96 -10.62 9.23 -8.30
CA HIS A 96 -9.26 8.71 -8.35
C HIS A 96 -9.17 7.41 -9.16
N PHE A 97 -10.04 6.45 -8.85
CA PHE A 97 -10.05 5.13 -9.50
C PHE A 97 -10.57 5.21 -10.94
N ILE A 98 -11.49 6.13 -11.23
CA ILE A 98 -11.94 6.45 -12.59
C ILE A 98 -10.75 6.98 -13.41
N LEU A 99 -9.96 7.91 -12.87
CA LEU A 99 -8.78 8.48 -13.54
C LEU A 99 -7.69 7.45 -13.79
N LEU A 100 -7.45 6.54 -12.85
CA LEU A 100 -6.47 5.46 -13.01
C LEU A 100 -6.77 4.63 -14.28
N ILE A 101 -8.01 4.16 -14.40
CA ILE A 101 -8.39 3.31 -15.54
C ILE A 101 -8.54 4.14 -16.82
N ALA A 102 -9.05 5.38 -16.73
CA ALA A 102 -9.15 6.26 -17.89
C ALA A 102 -7.77 6.61 -18.47
N ALA A 103 -6.77 6.85 -17.62
CA ALA A 103 -5.39 7.07 -18.03
C ALA A 103 -4.78 5.82 -18.69
N GLU A 104 -4.96 4.63 -18.08
CA GLU A 104 -4.55 3.36 -18.68
C GLU A 104 -5.10 3.21 -20.10
N ARG A 105 -6.40 3.47 -20.29
CA ARG A 105 -7.11 3.32 -21.56
C ARG A 105 -6.55 4.17 -22.69
N ILE A 106 -6.04 5.35 -22.38
CA ILE A 106 -5.42 6.27 -23.36
C ILE A 106 -3.88 6.15 -23.43
N GLY A 107 -3.29 5.21 -22.69
CA GLY A 107 -1.84 4.97 -22.64
C GLY A 107 -1.04 5.96 -21.80
N ALA A 108 -1.70 6.71 -20.92
CA ALA A 108 -1.07 7.61 -19.96
C ALA A 108 -0.91 6.94 -18.58
N ALA A 109 -0.14 7.58 -17.71
CA ALA A 109 0.02 7.17 -16.31
C ALA A 109 -0.45 8.29 -15.36
N ILE A 110 -1.14 7.94 -14.29
CA ILE A 110 -1.36 8.89 -13.20
C ILE A 110 -0.14 8.92 -12.27
N ILE A 111 0.21 10.10 -11.77
CA ILE A 111 1.27 10.30 -10.79
C ILE A 111 0.64 10.87 -9.53
N CYS A 112 0.71 10.09 -8.47
CA CYS A 112 0.04 10.39 -7.22
C CYS A 112 1.04 10.81 -6.14
N ARG A 113 0.65 11.83 -5.40
CA ARG A 113 1.37 12.31 -4.23
C ARG A 113 0.37 12.89 -3.22
N ASP A 114 0.65 12.68 -1.96
CA ASP A 114 -0.04 13.32 -0.84
C ASP A 114 1.04 13.93 0.05
N ASP A 115 1.23 15.24 -0.05
CA ASP A 115 2.35 15.92 0.59
C ASP A 115 2.09 17.44 0.65
N ILE A 116 3.06 18.18 1.16
CA ILE A 116 3.02 19.64 1.19
C ILE A 116 3.06 20.24 -0.23
N PRO A 117 2.52 21.46 -0.44
CA PRO A 117 2.39 22.08 -1.77
C PRO A 117 3.68 22.15 -2.58
N GLU A 118 4.84 22.37 -1.93
CA GLU A 118 6.15 22.44 -2.60
C GLU A 118 6.52 21.11 -3.25
N GLU A 119 6.18 20.00 -2.60
CA GLU A 119 6.43 18.65 -3.10
C GLU A 119 5.45 18.29 -4.22
N LEU A 120 4.22 18.77 -4.17
CA LEU A 120 3.27 18.67 -5.29
C LEU A 120 3.78 19.44 -6.50
N CYS A 121 4.35 20.64 -6.32
CA CYS A 121 5.03 21.40 -7.39
C CYS A 121 6.15 20.57 -8.03
N PHE A 122 6.92 19.83 -7.24
CA PHE A 122 7.95 18.94 -7.77
C PHE A 122 7.35 17.85 -8.66
N ALA A 123 6.28 17.21 -8.24
CA ALA A 123 5.59 16.17 -9.01
C ALA A 123 5.02 16.74 -10.33
N ILE A 124 4.41 17.91 -10.32
CA ILE A 124 3.89 18.59 -11.52
C ILE A 124 5.04 18.92 -12.51
N ARG A 125 6.15 19.49 -12.01
CA ARG A 125 7.31 19.78 -12.87
C ARG A 125 7.87 18.52 -13.52
N LYS A 126 7.94 17.42 -12.78
CA LYS A 126 8.48 16.13 -13.29
C LYS A 126 7.55 15.47 -14.30
N SER A 127 6.24 15.63 -14.16
CA SER A 127 5.27 15.15 -15.16
C SER A 127 5.22 16.00 -16.40
N LYS A 128 5.72 17.26 -16.36
CA LYS A 128 5.64 18.25 -17.44
C LYS A 128 4.19 18.53 -17.88
N SER A 129 3.23 18.30 -17.01
CA SER A 129 1.81 18.48 -17.30
C SER A 129 1.40 19.94 -17.13
N GLU A 130 0.53 20.42 -18.03
CA GLU A 130 -0.13 21.72 -17.91
C GLU A 130 -1.47 21.61 -17.15
N THR A 131 -1.88 20.42 -16.76
CA THR A 131 -3.13 20.14 -16.03
C THR A 131 -2.86 19.21 -14.85
N ALA A 132 -3.45 19.51 -13.69
CA ALA A 132 -3.44 18.66 -12.51
C ALA A 132 -4.87 18.46 -11.98
N PHE A 133 -5.11 17.31 -11.35
CA PHE A 133 -6.34 17.01 -10.61
C PHE A 133 -6.10 17.21 -9.13
N VAL A 134 -6.93 18.02 -8.50
CA VAL A 134 -6.82 18.36 -7.07
C VAL A 134 -8.18 18.28 -6.40
N MET A 135 -8.19 18.15 -5.06
CA MET A 135 -9.43 18.33 -4.30
C MET A 135 -9.86 19.81 -4.37
N ASP A 136 -11.16 20.08 -4.39
CA ASP A 136 -11.72 21.43 -4.54
C ASP A 136 -11.44 22.36 -3.34
N TYR A 137 -11.07 21.78 -2.20
CA TYR A 137 -10.61 22.53 -1.02
C TYR A 137 -9.12 22.92 -1.05
N THR A 138 -8.40 22.58 -2.14
CA THR A 138 -7.02 23.09 -2.34
C THR A 138 -7.03 24.60 -2.33
N SER A 139 -6.19 25.21 -1.49
CA SER A 139 -6.22 26.64 -1.28
C SER A 139 -5.81 27.43 -2.53
N LYS A 140 -6.35 28.63 -2.68
CA LYS A 140 -5.96 29.53 -3.78
C LYS A 140 -4.45 29.82 -3.76
N SER A 141 -3.84 29.96 -2.56
CA SER A 141 -2.40 30.17 -2.43
C SER A 141 -1.57 29.01 -2.98
N ASP A 142 -2.02 27.77 -2.77
CA ASP A 142 -1.33 26.59 -3.29
C ASP A 142 -1.46 26.48 -4.81
N GLU A 143 -2.66 26.76 -5.35
CA GLU A 143 -2.85 26.83 -6.80
C GLU A 143 -2.00 27.93 -7.45
N ASP A 144 -1.88 29.11 -6.82
CA ASP A 144 -1.02 30.18 -7.30
C ASP A 144 0.46 29.76 -7.25
N LEU A 145 0.88 29.05 -6.21
CA LEU A 145 2.22 28.48 -6.13
C LEU A 145 2.47 27.48 -7.28
N PHE A 146 1.50 26.59 -7.54
CA PHE A 146 1.59 25.64 -8.66
C PHE A 146 1.76 26.36 -10.00
N ARG A 147 0.93 27.38 -10.28
CA ARG A 147 0.99 28.16 -11.53
C ARG A 147 2.28 28.96 -11.67
N ALA A 148 2.76 29.53 -10.56
CA ALA A 148 3.97 30.35 -10.56
C ALA A 148 5.26 29.56 -10.75
N THR A 149 5.28 28.28 -10.29
CA THR A 149 6.52 27.50 -10.18
C THR A 149 6.58 26.27 -11.07
N THR A 150 5.50 25.95 -11.80
CA THR A 150 5.38 24.76 -12.65
C THR A 150 4.80 25.13 -14.01
N PRO A 151 4.78 24.23 -15.01
CA PRO A 151 4.12 24.50 -16.29
C PRO A 151 2.58 24.48 -16.22
N MET A 152 1.98 24.26 -15.05
CA MET A 152 0.55 24.11 -14.88
C MET A 152 -0.23 25.36 -15.29
N LYS A 153 -1.26 25.17 -16.10
CA LYS A 153 -2.19 26.23 -16.57
C LYS A 153 -3.61 26.00 -16.10
N ARG A 154 -3.96 24.75 -15.77
CA ARG A 154 -5.32 24.33 -15.42
C ARG A 154 -5.31 23.39 -14.23
N VAL A 155 -6.27 23.56 -13.34
CA VAL A 155 -6.66 22.55 -12.35
C VAL A 155 -8.04 22.00 -12.68
N ILE A 156 -8.21 20.70 -12.41
CA ILE A 156 -9.52 20.06 -12.40
C ILE A 156 -9.83 19.75 -10.95
N LYS A 157 -10.90 20.35 -10.45
CA LYS A 157 -11.30 20.31 -9.05
C LYS A 157 -12.31 19.21 -8.82
N VAL A 158 -11.96 18.28 -7.93
CA VAL A 158 -12.83 17.17 -7.51
C VAL A 158 -13.37 17.49 -6.12
N SER A 159 -14.69 17.52 -5.99
CA SER A 159 -15.33 17.75 -4.70
C SER A 159 -15.43 16.45 -3.90
N PRO A 160 -15.29 16.51 -2.56
CA PRO A 160 -15.67 15.39 -1.68
C PRO A 160 -17.10 14.88 -1.92
N TYR A 161 -17.94 15.69 -2.53
CA TYR A 161 -19.35 15.41 -2.72
C TYR A 161 -19.74 14.95 -4.13
N ASP A 162 -18.81 14.93 -5.11
CA ASP A 162 -19.16 14.64 -6.50
C ASP A 162 -19.88 13.30 -6.71
N TYR A 163 -19.62 12.34 -5.85
CA TYR A 163 -20.30 11.02 -5.89
C TYR A 163 -21.10 10.69 -4.65
N ALA A 164 -21.23 11.61 -3.68
CA ALA A 164 -21.92 11.36 -2.42
C ALA A 164 -23.43 11.65 -2.53
N ASP A 165 -24.24 10.90 -1.78
CA ASP A 165 -25.57 11.38 -1.39
C ASP A 165 -25.41 12.33 -0.20
N ARG A 166 -25.51 13.62 -0.45
CA ARG A 166 -25.30 14.67 0.56
C ARG A 166 -26.12 14.50 1.84
N LYS A 167 -27.27 13.84 1.74
CA LYS A 167 -28.16 13.61 2.90
C LYS A 167 -27.69 12.45 3.77
N SER A 168 -26.82 11.64 3.24
CA SER A 168 -26.29 10.43 3.88
C SER A 168 -24.85 10.58 4.38
N VAL A 169 -24.26 11.77 4.20
CA VAL A 169 -22.91 12.05 4.76
C VAL A 169 -23.04 12.18 6.28
N PRO A 170 -22.29 11.40 7.07
CA PRO A 170 -22.33 11.51 8.53
C PRO A 170 -21.86 12.89 9.03
N ASP A 171 -22.44 13.37 10.13
CA ASP A 171 -22.12 14.70 10.70
C ASP A 171 -20.63 14.87 11.03
N TYR A 172 -19.95 13.81 11.47
CA TYR A 172 -18.52 13.86 11.77
C TYR A 172 -17.68 14.00 10.49
N VAL A 173 -18.10 13.36 9.39
CA VAL A 173 -17.47 13.51 8.06
C VAL A 173 -17.72 14.91 7.50
N GLU A 174 -18.93 15.45 7.63
CA GLU A 174 -19.24 16.84 7.22
C GLU A 174 -18.35 17.86 7.92
N LYS A 175 -18.12 17.69 9.23
CA LYS A 175 -17.22 18.56 10.01
C LYS A 175 -15.78 18.43 9.52
N GLU A 176 -15.30 17.22 9.26
CA GLU A 176 -13.96 16.98 8.74
C GLU A 176 -13.77 17.61 7.36
N ILE A 177 -14.72 17.40 6.43
CA ILE A 177 -14.70 18.02 5.11
C ILE A 177 -14.69 19.55 5.26
N ALA A 178 -15.58 20.12 6.09
CA ALA A 178 -15.65 21.55 6.31
C ALA A 178 -14.33 22.13 6.86
N SER A 179 -13.62 21.40 7.73
CA SER A 179 -12.35 21.83 8.30
C SER A 179 -11.23 21.98 7.25
N ARG A 180 -11.34 21.26 6.12
CA ARG A 180 -10.35 21.31 5.04
C ARG A 180 -10.48 22.56 4.15
N TYR A 181 -11.63 23.22 4.16
CA TYR A 181 -11.84 24.47 3.42
C TYR A 181 -11.27 25.66 4.23
N THR A 182 -9.95 25.84 4.19
CA THR A 182 -9.22 26.82 5.01
C THR A 182 -9.14 28.23 4.39
N GLY A 183 -9.70 28.43 3.19
CA GLY A 183 -9.63 29.72 2.48
C GLY A 183 -10.77 29.92 1.50
N ALA A 184 -10.74 31.06 0.79
CA ALA A 184 -11.68 31.29 -0.30
C ALA A 184 -11.39 30.30 -1.43
N ILE A 185 -12.45 29.62 -1.88
CA ILE A 185 -12.37 28.80 -3.10
C ILE A 185 -12.64 29.75 -4.26
N GLU A 186 -11.60 30.07 -4.98
CA GLU A 186 -11.71 30.86 -6.19
C GLU A 186 -11.57 29.96 -7.41
N THR A 187 -12.37 30.21 -8.43
CA THR A 187 -12.21 29.56 -9.72
C THR A 187 -11.37 30.48 -10.62
N THR A 188 -10.24 29.99 -11.08
CA THR A 188 -9.44 30.70 -12.07
C THR A 188 -9.97 30.38 -13.46
N GLU A 189 -9.96 31.36 -14.37
CA GLU A 189 -10.39 31.13 -15.75
C GLU A 189 -9.60 29.98 -16.39
N GLY A 190 -10.32 29.03 -16.97
CA GLY A 190 -9.77 27.82 -17.57
C GLY A 190 -9.67 26.61 -16.65
N ASP A 191 -9.95 26.76 -15.35
CA ASP A 191 -10.15 25.62 -14.45
C ASP A 191 -11.51 24.98 -14.69
N LEU A 192 -11.62 23.70 -14.32
CA LEU A 192 -12.84 22.91 -14.49
C LEU A 192 -13.20 22.22 -13.17
N THR A 193 -14.49 22.11 -12.91
CA THR A 193 -15.02 21.14 -11.96
C THR A 193 -14.94 19.73 -12.54
N TRP A 194 -15.11 18.72 -11.70
CA TRP A 194 -15.15 17.32 -12.16
C TRP A 194 -16.25 17.08 -13.21
N ASP A 195 -17.45 17.61 -12.98
CA ASP A 195 -18.57 17.48 -13.92
C ASP A 195 -18.31 18.17 -15.26
N GLU A 196 -17.73 19.37 -15.24
CA GLU A 196 -17.31 20.07 -16.46
C GLU A 196 -16.24 19.31 -17.23
N PHE A 197 -15.27 18.72 -16.52
CA PHE A 197 -14.27 17.85 -17.13
C PHE A 197 -14.90 16.63 -17.80
N LEU A 198 -15.78 15.91 -17.12
CA LEU A 198 -16.48 14.74 -17.70
C LEU A 198 -17.35 15.14 -18.90
N ALA A 199 -17.97 16.33 -18.85
CA ALA A 199 -18.79 16.84 -19.92
C ALA A 199 -18.01 17.11 -21.22
N LEU A 200 -16.71 17.41 -21.16
CA LEU A 200 -15.87 17.56 -22.36
C LEU A 200 -15.92 16.32 -23.25
N GLY A 201 -15.89 15.12 -22.66
CA GLY A 201 -15.87 13.87 -23.40
C GLY A 201 -17.19 13.46 -24.06
N LYS A 202 -18.30 14.18 -23.75
CA LYS A 202 -19.67 13.77 -24.14
C LYS A 202 -19.84 13.59 -25.65
N ASP A 203 -19.29 14.51 -26.41
CA ASP A 203 -19.44 14.54 -27.87
C ASP A 203 -18.19 14.06 -28.62
N TYR A 204 -17.24 13.47 -27.91
CA TYR A 204 -16.01 12.95 -28.50
C TYR A 204 -16.27 11.61 -29.21
N THR A 205 -16.05 11.58 -30.53
CA THR A 205 -16.37 10.42 -31.40
C THR A 205 -15.13 9.80 -32.06
N GLU A 206 -13.96 10.39 -31.91
CA GLU A 206 -12.72 9.84 -32.47
C GLU A 206 -12.25 8.62 -31.65
N ASP A 207 -11.37 7.82 -32.24
CA ASP A 207 -10.69 6.74 -31.53
C ASP A 207 -9.77 7.33 -30.45
N TYR A 208 -9.96 6.88 -29.21
CA TYR A 208 -9.22 7.38 -28.06
C TYR A 208 -8.44 6.29 -27.30
N MET A 209 -8.69 5.03 -27.63
CA MET A 209 -8.03 3.92 -26.96
C MET A 209 -6.59 3.77 -27.48
N ALA A 210 -5.64 3.69 -26.57
CA ALA A 210 -4.27 3.33 -26.93
C ALA A 210 -4.18 1.84 -27.32
N GLN A 211 -3.20 1.50 -28.14
CA GLN A 211 -2.87 0.10 -28.36
C GLN A 211 -2.56 -0.58 -27.03
N GLU A 212 -3.08 -1.79 -26.82
CA GLU A 212 -2.85 -2.54 -25.60
C GLU A 212 -1.35 -2.82 -25.40
N ASP A 213 -0.85 -2.42 -24.25
CA ASP A 213 0.52 -2.70 -23.80
C ASP A 213 0.53 -2.81 -22.28
N VAL A 214 0.56 -4.01 -21.77
CA VAL A 214 0.51 -4.33 -20.33
C VAL A 214 1.77 -3.91 -19.57
N ASN A 215 2.86 -3.65 -20.27
CA ASN A 215 4.13 -3.20 -19.68
C ASN A 215 4.31 -1.67 -19.71
N ARG A 216 3.34 -0.95 -20.28
CA ARG A 216 3.34 0.51 -20.26
C ARG A 216 3.15 1.05 -18.83
N PRO A 217 3.81 2.17 -18.45
CA PRO A 217 3.51 2.87 -17.21
C PRO A 217 2.04 3.25 -17.08
N VAL A 218 1.43 2.95 -15.94
CA VAL A 218 0.03 3.27 -15.61
C VAL A 218 -0.07 4.07 -14.32
N PHE A 219 0.78 3.76 -13.34
CA PHE A 219 0.73 4.35 -12.02
C PHE A 219 2.13 4.71 -11.53
N GLY A 220 2.24 5.90 -10.95
CA GLY A 220 3.45 6.34 -10.27
C GLY A 220 3.12 6.87 -8.87
N ALA A 221 3.86 6.38 -7.88
CA ALA A 221 3.75 6.81 -6.49
C ALA A 221 5.11 7.21 -5.93
N TYR A 222 5.11 8.17 -5.03
CA TYR A 222 6.32 8.56 -4.33
C TYR A 222 6.49 7.73 -3.05
N THR A 223 7.72 7.26 -2.80
CA THR A 223 8.04 6.56 -1.54
C THR A 223 8.08 7.54 -0.38
N SER A 224 7.84 7.06 0.85
CA SER A 224 7.87 7.86 2.08
C SER A 224 9.21 8.55 2.39
N GLY A 225 10.27 8.21 1.64
CA GLY A 225 11.57 8.86 1.82
C GLY A 225 12.26 8.57 3.14
N SER A 226 12.02 7.42 3.77
CA SER A 226 12.66 7.01 5.03
C SER A 226 14.20 7.11 5.01
N THR A 227 14.81 7.16 3.83
CA THR A 227 16.25 7.36 3.58
C THR A 227 16.62 8.80 3.17
N GLY A 228 15.69 9.75 3.25
CA GLY A 228 15.91 11.20 3.05
C GLY A 228 15.41 11.76 1.72
N ILE A 229 15.32 10.97 0.63
CA ILE A 229 14.84 11.45 -0.68
C ILE A 229 13.68 10.57 -1.15
N SER A 230 12.51 11.18 -1.32
CA SER A 230 11.35 10.53 -1.89
C SER A 230 11.59 10.17 -3.36
N LYS A 231 11.37 8.90 -3.72
CA LYS A 231 11.60 8.35 -5.06
C LYS A 231 10.27 8.12 -5.76
N LEU A 232 10.16 8.45 -7.04
CA LEU A 232 9.00 8.14 -7.85
C LEU A 232 9.12 6.73 -8.44
N VAL A 233 8.35 5.81 -7.92
CA VAL A 233 8.27 4.41 -8.38
C VAL A 233 7.21 4.32 -9.47
N ILE A 234 7.51 3.66 -10.60
CA ILE A 234 6.62 3.50 -11.73
C ILE A 234 6.21 2.03 -11.90
N HIS A 235 4.90 1.81 -12.02
CA HIS A 235 4.30 0.50 -12.25
C HIS A 235 3.53 0.44 -13.56
N SER A 236 3.53 -0.76 -14.15
CA SER A 236 2.70 -1.13 -15.29
C SER A 236 1.41 -1.81 -14.85
N SER A 237 0.48 -1.99 -15.82
CA SER A 237 -0.70 -2.84 -15.61
C SER A 237 -0.33 -4.25 -15.16
N SER A 238 0.71 -4.84 -15.78
CA SER A 238 1.20 -6.19 -15.44
C SER A 238 1.61 -6.30 -13.97
N ASN A 239 2.31 -5.30 -13.41
CA ASN A 239 2.71 -5.31 -12.01
C ASN A 239 1.49 -5.21 -11.07
N ILE A 240 0.56 -4.30 -11.37
CA ILE A 240 -0.65 -4.09 -10.57
C ILE A 240 -1.54 -5.34 -10.59
N VAL A 241 -1.77 -5.91 -11.79
CA VAL A 241 -2.55 -7.14 -11.96
C VAL A 241 -1.91 -8.30 -11.24
N ALA A 242 -0.57 -8.42 -11.28
CA ALA A 242 0.14 -9.48 -10.59
C ALA A 242 -0.14 -9.45 -9.08
N THR A 243 0.06 -8.32 -8.43
CA THR A 243 -0.20 -8.18 -6.99
C THR A 243 -1.67 -8.43 -6.65
N ALA A 244 -2.59 -7.80 -7.38
CA ALA A 244 -4.02 -7.96 -7.13
C ALA A 244 -4.49 -9.41 -7.33
N PHE A 245 -4.00 -10.09 -8.37
CA PHE A 245 -4.27 -11.50 -8.63
C PHE A 245 -3.72 -12.39 -7.51
N GLN A 246 -2.44 -12.24 -7.14
CA GLN A 246 -1.78 -13.01 -6.10
C GLN A 246 -2.51 -12.92 -4.75
N MET A 247 -3.12 -11.78 -4.43
CA MET A 247 -3.92 -11.60 -3.23
C MET A 247 -5.34 -12.17 -3.39
N SER A 248 -6.00 -11.95 -4.53
CA SER A 248 -7.40 -12.31 -4.75
C SER A 248 -7.66 -13.82 -4.74
N ILE A 249 -6.67 -14.63 -5.11
CA ILE A 249 -6.81 -16.09 -5.15
C ILE A 249 -6.95 -16.74 -3.76
N PHE A 250 -6.67 -16.00 -2.68
CA PHE A 250 -6.84 -16.45 -1.31
C PHE A 250 -8.16 -16.02 -0.66
N ILE A 251 -8.94 -15.17 -1.34
CA ILE A 251 -10.28 -14.79 -0.87
C ILE A 251 -11.27 -15.84 -1.38
N PRO A 252 -11.89 -16.63 -0.49
CA PRO A 252 -12.88 -17.59 -0.92
C PRO A 252 -14.14 -16.88 -1.45
N PRO A 253 -14.77 -17.41 -2.51
CA PRO A 253 -16.03 -16.87 -3.00
C PRO A 253 -17.08 -16.80 -1.90
N SER A 254 -17.93 -15.78 -1.97
CA SER A 254 -19.07 -15.59 -1.07
C SER A 254 -20.36 -15.47 -1.89
N ASP A 255 -21.43 -16.11 -1.39
CA ASP A 255 -22.78 -16.02 -1.99
C ASP A 255 -23.50 -14.71 -1.60
N VAL A 256 -22.93 -13.96 -0.65
CA VAL A 256 -23.47 -12.69 -0.19
C VAL A 256 -22.50 -11.57 -0.51
N PRO A 257 -23.00 -10.34 -0.78
CA PRO A 257 -22.12 -9.18 -0.97
C PRO A 257 -21.30 -8.92 0.29
N GLU A 258 -20.01 -8.76 0.13
CA GLU A 258 -19.08 -8.46 1.21
C GLU A 258 -18.37 -7.13 0.96
N LYS A 259 -17.99 -6.46 2.04
CA LYS A 259 -17.46 -5.11 2.04
C LYS A 259 -16.00 -5.10 2.45
N TRP A 260 -15.21 -4.35 1.67
CA TRP A 260 -13.88 -3.89 2.06
C TRP A 260 -13.95 -2.41 2.40
N TRP A 261 -13.62 -2.04 3.63
CA TRP A 261 -13.64 -0.65 4.06
C TRP A 261 -12.27 0.00 3.92
N LEU A 262 -12.24 1.17 3.30
CA LEU A 262 -11.04 1.97 3.08
C LEU A 262 -11.24 3.37 3.67
N PRO A 263 -10.94 3.56 4.98
CA PRO A 263 -10.97 4.87 5.61
C PRO A 263 -9.65 5.63 5.42
N ILE A 264 -9.70 6.94 5.40
CA ILE A 264 -8.61 7.91 5.60
C ILE A 264 -7.40 7.77 4.66
N LEU A 265 -6.93 6.56 4.40
CA LEU A 265 -5.65 6.30 3.74
C LEU A 265 -5.61 6.87 2.31
N PRO A 266 -4.55 7.65 1.95
CA PRO A 266 -4.46 8.30 0.65
C PRO A 266 -4.05 7.32 -0.47
N PRO A 267 -4.62 7.43 -1.66
CA PRO A 267 -4.31 6.55 -2.78
C PRO A 267 -2.94 6.84 -3.41
N ALA A 268 -2.25 7.87 -2.96
CA ALA A 268 -0.85 8.12 -3.28
C ALA A 268 0.10 7.03 -2.76
N LEU A 269 -0.35 6.25 -1.77
CA LEU A 269 0.36 5.05 -1.34
C LEU A 269 0.01 3.89 -2.28
N ILE A 270 1.03 3.25 -2.86
CA ILE A 270 0.83 2.11 -3.79
C ILE A 270 0.02 0.99 -3.13
N ALA A 271 0.24 0.74 -1.84
CA ALA A 271 -0.51 -0.25 -1.07
C ALA A 271 -2.02 0.06 -1.04
N VAL A 272 -2.40 1.34 -0.94
CA VAL A 272 -3.81 1.76 -0.95
C VAL A 272 -4.43 1.52 -2.31
N THR A 273 -3.80 1.98 -3.38
CA THR A 273 -4.33 1.79 -4.74
C THR A 273 -4.38 0.32 -5.14
N VAL A 274 -3.33 -0.47 -4.88
CA VAL A 274 -3.26 -1.85 -5.36
C VAL A 274 -3.84 -2.85 -4.36
N SER A 275 -3.30 -2.90 -3.13
CA SER A 275 -3.69 -3.92 -2.15
C SER A 275 -4.96 -3.59 -1.37
N MET A 276 -5.38 -2.33 -1.34
CA MET A 276 -6.59 -1.93 -0.61
C MET A 276 -7.73 -1.48 -1.53
N ALA A 277 -7.50 -1.43 -2.87
CA ALA A 277 -8.57 -1.13 -3.82
C ALA A 277 -8.61 -2.10 -5.00
N ILE A 278 -7.59 -2.19 -5.87
CA ILE A 278 -7.64 -3.06 -7.06
C ILE A 278 -7.78 -4.53 -6.66
N PHE A 279 -7.05 -5.00 -5.65
CA PHE A 279 -7.21 -6.36 -5.13
C PHE A 279 -8.64 -6.64 -4.63
N PRO A 280 -9.22 -5.87 -3.69
CA PRO A 280 -10.59 -6.13 -3.23
C PRO A 280 -11.63 -6.11 -4.36
N LEU A 281 -11.53 -5.14 -5.27
CA LEU A 281 -12.39 -5.08 -6.45
C LEU A 281 -12.25 -6.32 -7.33
N SER A 282 -11.03 -6.85 -7.52
CA SER A 282 -10.80 -8.08 -8.28
C SER A 282 -11.28 -9.34 -7.56
N ALA A 283 -11.40 -9.29 -6.24
CA ALA A 283 -12.01 -10.36 -5.43
C ALA A 283 -13.55 -10.31 -5.39
N GLY A 284 -14.17 -9.33 -6.08
CA GLY A 284 -15.62 -9.16 -6.11
C GLY A 284 -16.21 -8.50 -4.86
N LEU A 285 -15.37 -7.84 -4.05
CA LEU A 285 -15.79 -7.13 -2.86
C LEU A 285 -16.32 -5.73 -3.21
N ILE A 286 -17.29 -5.26 -2.43
CA ILE A 286 -17.76 -3.87 -2.52
C ILE A 286 -16.76 -2.97 -1.79
N MET A 287 -16.22 -1.99 -2.50
CA MET A 287 -15.33 -0.99 -1.90
C MET A 287 -16.15 0.08 -1.19
N VAL A 288 -16.04 0.17 0.12
CA VAL A 288 -16.59 1.27 0.92
C VAL A 288 -15.50 2.32 1.11
N LEU A 289 -15.61 3.43 0.39
CA LEU A 289 -14.64 4.53 0.44
C LEU A 289 -15.06 5.54 1.50
N ASP A 290 -14.16 5.83 2.45
CA ASP A 290 -14.42 6.73 3.57
C ASP A 290 -13.19 7.63 3.87
N PRO A 291 -12.72 8.40 2.86
CA PRO A 291 -11.46 9.15 2.97
C PRO A 291 -11.52 10.34 3.92
N PHE A 292 -12.70 10.74 4.36
CA PHE A 292 -12.93 11.87 5.26
C PHE A 292 -13.44 11.44 6.64
N CYS A 293 -13.30 10.16 6.98
CA CYS A 293 -13.51 9.70 8.36
C CYS A 293 -12.44 10.34 9.26
N PRO A 294 -12.81 11.12 10.30
CA PRO A 294 -11.83 11.62 11.25
C PRO A 294 -11.16 10.47 12.00
N LEU A 295 -9.87 10.61 12.29
CA LEU A 295 -9.13 9.56 12.98
C LEU A 295 -9.74 9.24 14.35
N GLU A 296 -10.18 10.24 15.07
CA GLU A 296 -10.85 10.12 16.38
C GLU A 296 -12.21 9.42 16.34
N ASP A 297 -12.85 9.31 15.16
CA ASP A 297 -14.16 8.67 15.00
C ASP A 297 -14.09 7.34 14.25
N ILE A 298 -12.89 6.77 14.11
CA ILE A 298 -12.64 5.51 13.39
C ILE A 298 -13.45 4.33 13.97
N ASP A 299 -13.67 4.30 15.28
CA ASP A 299 -14.45 3.30 15.98
C ASP A 299 -15.95 3.43 15.71
N ILE A 300 -16.49 4.66 15.66
CA ILE A 300 -17.89 4.92 15.28
C ILE A 300 -18.11 4.48 13.83
N ALA A 301 -17.24 4.94 12.92
CA ALA A 301 -17.32 4.59 11.52
C ALA A 301 -17.21 3.07 11.30
N PHE A 302 -16.31 2.40 12.02
CA PHE A 302 -16.19 0.94 11.99
C PHE A 302 -17.49 0.24 12.39
N MET A 303 -18.12 0.68 13.48
CA MET A 303 -19.40 0.11 13.95
C MET A 303 -20.56 0.38 12.98
N GLU A 304 -20.56 1.49 12.28
CA GLU A 304 -21.57 1.85 11.27
C GLU A 304 -21.38 1.06 9.98
N GLN A 305 -20.15 0.98 9.46
CA GLN A 305 -19.86 0.31 8.18
C GLN A 305 -19.92 -1.20 8.26
N LYS A 306 -19.60 -1.80 9.41
CA LYS A 306 -19.56 -3.25 9.65
C LYS A 306 -18.85 -4.00 8.52
N PRO A 307 -17.57 -3.69 8.24
CA PRO A 307 -16.85 -4.28 7.12
C PRO A 307 -16.60 -5.77 7.32
N ASN A 308 -16.52 -6.53 6.24
CA ASN A 308 -16.08 -7.92 6.27
C ASN A 308 -14.55 -8.00 6.20
N PHE A 309 -13.93 -7.02 5.55
CA PHE A 309 -12.50 -6.89 5.38
C PHE A 309 -12.06 -5.45 5.60
N TRP A 310 -10.90 -5.31 6.21
CA TRP A 310 -10.26 -4.04 6.45
C TRP A 310 -8.75 -4.25 6.60
N ALA A 311 -7.95 -3.41 5.94
CA ALA A 311 -6.52 -3.37 6.17
C ALA A 311 -6.23 -2.50 7.40
N LEU A 312 -5.90 -3.15 8.50
CA LEU A 312 -5.58 -2.50 9.76
C LEU A 312 -4.10 -2.07 9.76
N ILE A 313 -3.84 -0.83 10.07
CA ILE A 313 -2.51 -0.42 10.53
C ILE A 313 -2.47 -0.51 12.07
N PRO A 314 -1.30 -0.67 12.70
CA PRO A 314 -1.20 -0.79 14.17
C PRO A 314 -1.95 0.31 14.92
N MET A 315 -1.88 1.55 14.42
CA MET A 315 -2.58 2.70 15.00
C MET A 315 -4.11 2.50 15.06
N PHE A 316 -4.74 1.96 14.02
CA PHE A 316 -6.19 1.69 14.04
C PHE A 316 -6.55 0.62 15.06
N CYS A 317 -5.73 -0.43 15.21
CA CYS A 317 -5.92 -1.43 16.24
C CYS A 317 -5.92 -0.79 17.64
N GLU A 318 -4.95 0.09 17.91
CA GLU A 318 -4.87 0.79 19.19
C GLU A 318 -6.08 1.69 19.46
N MET A 319 -6.55 2.40 18.46
CA MET A 319 -7.73 3.25 18.60
C MET A 319 -8.99 2.45 18.93
N LEU A 320 -9.20 1.31 18.26
CA LEU A 320 -10.32 0.42 18.60
C LEU A 320 -10.19 -0.13 20.03
N MET A 321 -8.99 -0.57 20.42
CA MET A 321 -8.74 -1.14 21.75
C MET A 321 -8.90 -0.13 22.89
N LYS A 322 -8.57 1.15 22.63
CA LYS A 322 -8.65 2.25 23.61
C LYS A 322 -10.01 2.96 23.62
N SER A 323 -10.89 2.62 22.67
CA SER A 323 -12.22 3.24 22.59
C SER A 323 -13.10 2.83 23.77
N ASP A 324 -13.70 3.82 24.41
CA ASP A 324 -14.75 3.65 25.41
C ASP A 324 -16.17 3.68 24.80
N ARG A 325 -16.27 3.91 23.48
CA ARG A 325 -17.51 3.96 22.71
C ARG A 325 -17.93 2.59 22.15
N ILE A 326 -16.98 1.63 22.03
CA ILE A 326 -17.29 0.26 21.61
C ILE A 326 -17.87 -0.51 22.81
N PRO A 327 -19.16 -0.97 22.75
CA PRO A 327 -19.73 -1.77 23.84
C PRO A 327 -18.93 -3.05 24.09
N GLU A 328 -18.82 -3.46 25.35
CA GLU A 328 -18.07 -4.68 25.71
C GLU A 328 -18.59 -5.96 25.05
N ASP A 329 -19.88 -5.99 24.72
CA ASP A 329 -20.59 -7.09 24.05
C ASP A 329 -20.78 -6.85 22.54
N TYR A 330 -20.12 -5.82 21.97
CA TYR A 330 -20.24 -5.55 20.54
C TYR A 330 -19.71 -6.72 19.72
N ASP A 331 -20.53 -7.27 18.83
CA ASP A 331 -20.20 -8.43 18.00
C ASP A 331 -19.50 -8.00 16.70
N MET A 332 -18.21 -8.34 16.57
CA MET A 332 -17.38 -8.11 15.38
C MET A 332 -17.26 -9.36 14.48
N SER A 333 -18.12 -10.36 14.66
CA SER A 333 -18.07 -11.63 13.90
C SER A 333 -18.27 -11.45 12.38
N HIS A 334 -18.69 -10.25 11.94
CA HIS A 334 -18.73 -9.86 10.54
C HIS A 334 -17.34 -9.75 9.90
N LEU A 335 -16.27 -9.52 10.68
CA LEU A 335 -14.89 -9.50 10.19
C LEU A 335 -14.43 -10.91 9.82
N ARG A 336 -14.03 -11.10 8.57
CA ARG A 336 -13.51 -12.37 8.04
C ARG A 336 -12.00 -12.45 8.03
N SER A 337 -11.32 -11.31 8.08
CA SER A 337 -9.87 -11.21 8.12
C SER A 337 -9.44 -10.02 8.96
N ILE A 338 -8.34 -10.19 9.68
CA ILE A 338 -7.64 -9.12 10.39
C ILE A 338 -6.24 -9.07 9.81
N GLY A 339 -6.07 -8.23 8.78
CA GLY A 339 -4.77 -8.04 8.11
C GLY A 339 -4.11 -6.76 8.57
N THR A 340 -2.84 -6.82 8.97
CA THR A 340 -2.02 -5.65 9.28
C THR A 340 -0.83 -5.54 8.35
N GLY A 341 -0.27 -4.34 8.23
CA GLY A 341 0.90 -4.05 7.41
C GLY A 341 1.41 -2.65 7.64
N ALA A 342 2.33 -2.21 6.80
CA ALA A 342 3.03 -0.95 6.81
C ALA A 342 4.05 -0.79 7.94
N GLU A 343 3.76 -1.24 9.15
CA GLU A 343 4.63 -1.16 10.32
C GLU A 343 4.74 -2.52 11.00
N ALA A 344 5.90 -2.78 11.60
CA ALA A 344 6.09 -3.97 12.41
C ALA A 344 5.34 -3.85 13.74
N MET A 345 4.69 -4.92 14.14
CA MET A 345 4.04 -5.04 15.45
C MET A 345 4.84 -6.01 16.32
N ASN A 346 5.14 -5.65 17.55
CA ASN A 346 5.82 -6.56 18.48
C ASN A 346 4.88 -7.69 18.95
N GLU A 347 5.48 -8.76 19.47
CA GLU A 347 4.74 -9.98 19.85
C GLU A 347 3.62 -9.69 20.86
N ARG A 348 3.89 -8.87 21.89
CA ARG A 348 2.91 -8.53 22.92
C ARG A 348 1.73 -7.79 22.32
N LYS A 349 2.00 -6.77 21.49
CA LYS A 349 0.96 -6.00 20.81
C LYS A 349 0.12 -6.88 19.87
N THR A 350 0.76 -7.81 19.16
CA THR A 350 0.07 -8.81 18.33
C THR A 350 -0.92 -9.62 19.16
N GLN A 351 -0.48 -10.13 20.33
CA GLN A 351 -1.33 -10.91 21.23
C GLN A 351 -2.48 -10.09 21.83
N GLU A 352 -2.23 -8.83 22.20
CA GLU A 352 -3.26 -7.91 22.71
C GLU A 352 -4.34 -7.62 21.65
N VAL A 353 -3.93 -7.36 20.40
CA VAL A 353 -4.83 -7.14 19.28
C VAL A 353 -5.67 -8.38 18.99
N GLU A 354 -5.06 -9.56 18.93
CA GLU A 354 -5.80 -10.81 18.74
C GLU A 354 -6.78 -11.08 19.87
N ALA A 355 -6.37 -10.88 21.12
CA ALA A 355 -7.25 -11.07 22.28
C ALA A 355 -8.45 -10.11 22.25
N PHE A 356 -8.24 -8.85 21.84
CA PHE A 356 -9.32 -7.89 21.68
C PHE A 356 -10.34 -8.35 20.64
N PHE A 357 -9.91 -8.71 19.43
CA PHE A 357 -10.80 -9.16 18.39
C PHE A 357 -11.51 -10.49 18.74
N HIS A 358 -10.82 -11.43 19.39
CA HIS A 358 -11.42 -12.67 19.85
C HIS A 358 -12.48 -12.43 20.95
N LYS A 359 -12.24 -11.48 21.89
CA LYS A 359 -13.25 -11.04 22.87
C LYS A 359 -14.54 -10.58 22.17
N HIS A 360 -14.43 -9.95 21.02
CA HIS A 360 -15.54 -9.46 20.19
C HIS A 360 -16.01 -10.46 19.11
N ASN A 361 -15.79 -11.78 19.31
CA ASN A 361 -16.22 -12.90 18.46
C ASN A 361 -15.58 -12.99 17.06
N VAL A 362 -14.50 -12.28 16.77
CA VAL A 362 -13.76 -12.49 15.53
C VAL A 362 -13.00 -13.82 15.60
N LYS A 363 -13.15 -14.64 14.56
CA LYS A 363 -12.51 -15.99 14.50
C LYS A 363 -11.18 -15.99 13.73
N ALA A 364 -10.93 -14.92 12.98
CA ALA A 364 -9.70 -14.78 12.22
C ALA A 364 -8.51 -14.52 13.15
N THR A 365 -7.36 -15.09 12.82
CA THR A 365 -6.07 -14.73 13.42
C THR A 365 -5.50 -13.49 12.76
N LEU A 366 -4.73 -12.71 13.51
CA LEU A 366 -4.02 -11.56 12.95
C LEU A 366 -3.00 -12.05 11.92
N SER A 367 -2.99 -11.40 10.79
CA SER A 367 -2.03 -11.66 9.72
C SER A 367 -1.24 -10.40 9.40
N ALA A 368 0.06 -10.53 9.12
CA ALA A 368 0.87 -9.43 8.66
C ALA A 368 1.42 -9.74 7.27
N GLY A 369 1.42 -8.71 6.41
CA GLY A 369 2.08 -8.74 5.11
C GLY A 369 3.33 -7.86 5.13
N TYR A 370 4.33 -8.25 4.36
CA TYR A 370 5.52 -7.45 4.11
C TYR A 370 5.61 -7.09 2.62
N GLY A 371 6.02 -5.88 2.36
CA GLY A 371 6.24 -5.39 1.00
C GLY A 371 6.78 -3.97 0.95
N GLN A 372 7.00 -3.49 -0.26
CA GLN A 372 7.53 -2.16 -0.54
C GLN A 372 6.89 -1.59 -1.81
N SER A 373 7.01 -0.27 -1.99
CA SER A 373 6.53 0.39 -3.20
C SER A 373 7.14 -0.20 -4.47
N GLU A 374 8.41 -0.58 -4.42
CA GLU A 374 9.19 -1.13 -5.53
C GLU A 374 8.69 -2.51 -6.01
N GLY A 375 7.99 -3.24 -5.18
CA GLY A 375 7.36 -4.52 -5.52
C GLY A 375 5.84 -4.46 -5.54
N CYS A 376 5.30 -3.30 -5.85
CA CYS A 376 3.86 -3.09 -6.05
C CYS A 376 3.00 -3.47 -4.83
N SER A 377 3.49 -3.20 -3.63
CA SER A 377 2.88 -3.40 -2.31
C SER A 377 3.35 -4.65 -1.57
N ASN A 378 2.71 -5.82 -1.74
CA ASN A 378 2.96 -7.01 -0.92
C ASN A 378 3.86 -8.04 -1.60
N PHE A 379 4.84 -8.58 -0.86
CA PHE A 379 5.73 -9.67 -1.29
C PHE A 379 5.40 -11.00 -0.62
N THR A 380 4.81 -10.94 0.57
CA THR A 380 4.59 -12.12 1.40
C THR A 380 3.12 -12.31 1.76
N LEU A 381 2.80 -13.56 2.06
CA LEU A 381 1.53 -14.02 2.63
C LEU A 381 1.78 -14.52 4.04
N PRO A 382 0.89 -14.23 4.99
CA PRO A 382 0.95 -14.84 6.32
C PRO A 382 0.76 -16.36 6.21
N ASN A 383 1.41 -17.09 7.11
CA ASN A 383 1.19 -18.52 7.25
C ASN A 383 0.76 -18.81 8.70
N PRO A 384 -0.48 -19.29 8.94
CA PRO A 384 -1.00 -19.53 10.29
C PRO A 384 -0.19 -20.53 11.13
N MET A 385 0.65 -21.35 10.50
CA MET A 385 1.54 -22.28 11.21
C MET A 385 2.76 -21.59 11.84
N PHE A 386 3.03 -20.34 11.44
CA PHE A 386 4.17 -19.56 11.93
C PHE A 386 3.65 -18.24 12.51
N PRO A 387 3.68 -18.09 13.83
CA PRO A 387 3.18 -16.88 14.49
C PRO A 387 4.00 -15.65 14.11
N LEU A 388 3.39 -14.49 14.24
CA LEU A 388 4.00 -13.18 13.96
C LEU A 388 4.94 -12.78 15.11
N VAL A 389 6.06 -13.48 15.22
CA VAL A 389 7.09 -13.26 16.25
C VAL A 389 8.44 -13.05 15.59
N ASP A 390 9.34 -12.36 16.29
CA ASP A 390 10.75 -12.19 15.86
C ASP A 390 10.95 -11.68 14.43
N GLY A 391 10.02 -10.84 13.93
CA GLY A 391 10.08 -10.30 12.57
C GLY A 391 9.55 -11.23 11.47
N CYS A 392 8.84 -12.30 11.84
CA CYS A 392 8.16 -13.18 10.90
C CYS A 392 7.15 -12.40 10.05
N VAL A 393 7.30 -12.46 8.73
CA VAL A 393 6.39 -11.82 7.75
C VAL A 393 5.74 -12.83 6.81
N GLY A 394 5.85 -14.12 7.12
CA GLY A 394 5.24 -15.20 6.35
C GLY A 394 6.10 -15.70 5.20
N MET A 395 5.47 -16.12 4.13
CA MET A 395 6.10 -16.77 2.97
C MET A 395 5.90 -15.96 1.68
N PRO A 396 6.73 -16.14 0.64
CA PRO A 396 6.57 -15.43 -0.63
C PRO A 396 5.16 -15.57 -1.23
N MET A 397 4.70 -14.57 -1.97
CA MET A 397 3.48 -14.65 -2.78
C MET A 397 3.60 -15.70 -3.89
N PRO A 398 2.52 -16.32 -4.39
CA PRO A 398 2.56 -17.18 -5.56
C PRO A 398 3.23 -16.49 -6.75
N ALA A 399 3.99 -17.23 -7.54
CA ALA A 399 4.82 -16.72 -8.65
C ALA A 399 5.91 -15.70 -8.24
N THR A 400 6.15 -15.50 -6.95
CA THR A 400 7.26 -14.70 -6.41
C THR A 400 8.30 -15.62 -5.80
N THR A 401 9.57 -15.34 -6.05
CA THR A 401 10.70 -16.02 -5.40
C THR A 401 11.43 -15.01 -4.52
N MET A 402 11.74 -15.42 -3.30
CA MET A 402 12.54 -14.61 -2.37
C MET A 402 13.79 -15.39 -1.96
N ALA A 403 14.89 -14.68 -1.81
CA ALA A 403 16.15 -15.20 -1.36
C ALA A 403 16.93 -14.16 -0.57
N VAL A 404 17.93 -14.58 0.17
CA VAL A 404 18.82 -13.71 0.92
C VAL A 404 20.21 -13.75 0.31
N PHE A 405 20.81 -12.59 0.06
CA PHE A 405 22.09 -12.48 -0.60
C PHE A 405 23.13 -11.79 0.28
N SER A 406 24.39 -12.17 0.06
CA SER A 406 25.56 -11.47 0.58
C SER A 406 25.84 -10.17 -0.19
N GLU A 407 26.80 -9.37 0.28
CA GLU A 407 27.28 -8.17 -0.44
C GLU A 407 27.92 -8.50 -1.79
N ASP A 408 28.42 -9.74 -1.96
CA ASP A 408 29.02 -10.24 -3.20
C ASP A 408 28.00 -10.87 -4.17
N LEU A 409 26.69 -10.68 -3.92
CA LEU A 409 25.58 -11.23 -4.68
C LEU A 409 25.51 -12.77 -4.70
N GLU A 410 26.08 -13.43 -3.69
CA GLU A 410 25.95 -14.86 -3.49
C GLU A 410 24.70 -15.17 -2.64
N GLU A 411 23.84 -16.07 -3.09
CA GLU A 411 22.69 -16.52 -2.30
C GLU A 411 23.18 -17.24 -1.03
N LEU A 412 22.67 -16.83 0.11
CA LEU A 412 22.97 -17.41 1.42
C LEU A 412 22.12 -18.65 1.71
N ASN A 413 22.56 -19.49 2.65
CA ASN A 413 21.80 -20.67 3.06
C ASN A 413 20.69 -20.31 4.04
N TYR A 414 19.79 -21.27 4.31
CA TYR A 414 18.77 -21.10 5.33
C TYR A 414 19.35 -20.68 6.68
N GLY A 415 18.70 -19.68 7.31
CA GLY A 415 19.10 -19.13 8.60
C GLY A 415 20.27 -18.16 8.57
N GLU A 416 20.99 -18.05 7.45
CA GLU A 416 22.03 -17.03 7.29
C GLU A 416 21.42 -15.65 7.03
N ILE A 417 22.03 -14.61 7.59
CA ILE A 417 21.52 -13.23 7.53
C ILE A 417 22.22 -12.46 6.41
N GLY A 418 21.42 -11.83 5.54
CA GLY A 418 21.90 -11.00 4.46
C GLY A 418 20.83 -10.00 4.00
N GLU A 419 20.97 -9.47 2.79
CA GLU A 419 19.96 -8.62 2.19
C GLU A 419 18.83 -9.48 1.58
N LEU A 420 17.59 -9.15 1.93
CA LEU A 420 16.43 -9.78 1.32
C LEU A 420 16.23 -9.25 -0.10
N CYS A 421 16.11 -10.17 -1.04
CA CYS A 421 15.81 -9.83 -2.43
C CYS A 421 14.61 -10.63 -2.92
N MET A 422 13.91 -10.07 -3.90
CA MET A 422 12.79 -10.76 -4.55
C MET A 422 12.89 -10.70 -6.08
N THR A 423 12.33 -11.71 -6.74
CA THR A 423 12.07 -11.70 -8.17
C THR A 423 10.66 -12.21 -8.44
N GLY A 424 9.96 -11.57 -9.37
CA GLY A 424 8.58 -11.91 -9.68
C GLY A 424 7.87 -10.84 -10.53
N PRO A 425 6.60 -11.08 -10.89
CA PRO A 425 5.88 -10.23 -11.84
C PRO A 425 5.45 -8.87 -11.26
N ALA A 426 5.50 -8.70 -9.94
CA ALA A 426 5.06 -7.46 -9.28
C ALA A 426 6.16 -6.38 -9.15
N MET A 427 7.39 -6.67 -9.60
CA MET A 427 8.49 -5.71 -9.52
C MET A 427 8.22 -4.47 -10.36
N MET A 428 8.56 -3.28 -9.83
CA MET A 428 8.44 -1.99 -10.53
C MET A 428 9.14 -2.01 -11.89
N LEU A 429 8.72 -1.11 -12.78
CA LEU A 429 9.45 -0.88 -14.02
C LEU A 429 10.78 -0.17 -13.76
N HIS A 430 10.74 0.93 -13.06
CA HIS A 430 11.91 1.77 -12.76
C HIS A 430 11.54 2.88 -11.77
N TYR A 431 12.56 3.54 -11.24
CA TYR A 431 12.37 4.86 -10.64
C TYR A 431 12.40 5.94 -11.72
N ALA A 432 11.53 6.93 -11.57
CA ALA A 432 11.52 8.10 -12.45
C ALA A 432 12.08 9.34 -11.73
N GLY A 433 12.50 10.34 -12.51
CA GLY A 433 12.93 11.63 -11.99
C GLY A 433 14.44 11.73 -11.75
N TRP A 434 14.84 12.48 -10.69
CA TRP A 434 16.26 12.75 -10.42
C TRP A 434 16.99 11.46 -10.03
N ARG A 435 18.06 11.15 -10.78
CA ARG A 435 18.86 9.92 -10.65
C ARG A 435 18.03 8.62 -10.77
N GLY A 436 16.88 8.68 -11.45
CA GLY A 436 15.98 7.51 -11.56
C GLY A 436 16.68 6.29 -12.14
N ASP A 437 17.43 6.45 -13.23
CA ASP A 437 18.15 5.34 -13.88
C ASP A 437 19.19 4.73 -12.94
N GLU A 438 20.04 5.56 -12.30
CA GLU A 438 21.05 5.10 -11.35
C GLU A 438 20.42 4.38 -10.14
N LEU A 439 19.31 4.91 -9.61
CA LEU A 439 18.62 4.28 -8.50
C LEU A 439 17.98 2.95 -8.93
N THR A 440 17.48 2.87 -10.15
CA THR A 440 16.91 1.63 -10.71
C THR A 440 17.99 0.56 -10.84
N GLU A 441 19.15 0.89 -11.42
CA GLU A 441 20.29 -0.04 -11.58
C GLU A 441 20.81 -0.56 -10.24
N ARG A 442 20.70 0.22 -9.16
CA ARG A 442 21.09 -0.19 -7.80
C ARG A 442 20.04 -1.02 -7.08
N THR A 443 18.80 -0.99 -7.55
CA THR A 443 17.67 -1.67 -6.89
C THR A 443 17.23 -2.90 -7.66
N LEU A 444 17.25 -2.85 -9.00
CA LEU A 444 16.98 -3.97 -9.89
C LEU A 444 18.32 -4.46 -10.47
N ILE A 445 18.86 -5.51 -9.88
CA ILE A 445 20.20 -6.01 -10.21
C ILE A 445 20.09 -7.37 -10.90
N ASN A 446 20.77 -7.53 -12.05
CA ASN A 446 20.90 -8.84 -12.70
C ASN A 446 21.99 -9.65 -11.99
N HIS A 447 21.61 -10.81 -11.46
CA HIS A 447 22.53 -11.70 -10.77
C HIS A 447 23.12 -12.76 -11.71
N PRO A 448 24.22 -13.44 -11.26
CA PRO A 448 24.86 -14.52 -12.04
C PRO A 448 23.94 -15.71 -12.35
N ASP A 449 22.83 -15.88 -11.62
CA ASP A 449 21.79 -16.90 -11.86
C ASP A 449 20.92 -16.60 -13.08
N GLY A 450 21.11 -15.44 -13.72
CA GLY A 450 20.37 -14.97 -14.89
C GLY A 450 19.04 -14.28 -14.57
N ASN A 451 18.67 -14.13 -13.29
CA ASN A 451 17.49 -13.43 -12.87
C ASN A 451 17.78 -11.97 -12.52
N CYS A 452 16.79 -11.09 -12.76
CA CYS A 452 16.77 -9.75 -12.20
C CYS A 452 16.15 -9.83 -10.80
N TRP A 453 16.88 -9.33 -9.80
CA TRP A 453 16.44 -9.29 -8.41
C TRP A 453 16.20 -7.86 -7.96
N LEU A 454 15.08 -7.65 -7.28
CA LEU A 454 14.81 -6.41 -6.55
C LEU A 454 15.48 -6.50 -5.17
N HIS A 455 16.43 -5.64 -4.92
CA HIS A 455 17.12 -5.47 -3.65
C HIS A 455 16.28 -4.59 -2.73
N THR A 456 15.79 -5.16 -1.61
CA THR A 456 14.86 -4.46 -0.72
C THR A 456 15.54 -3.44 0.19
N GLY A 457 16.83 -3.60 0.44
CA GLY A 457 17.58 -2.87 1.46
C GLY A 457 17.29 -3.33 2.89
N ASP A 458 16.51 -4.39 3.07
CA ASP A 458 16.18 -4.95 4.39
C ASP A 458 17.06 -6.17 4.70
N LYS A 459 17.54 -6.25 5.92
CA LYS A 459 18.26 -7.44 6.43
C LYS A 459 17.25 -8.47 6.92
N ALA A 460 17.45 -9.72 6.49
CA ALA A 460 16.54 -10.81 6.76
C ALA A 460 17.26 -12.16 6.80
N TYR A 461 16.56 -13.19 7.20
CA TYR A 461 16.88 -14.58 6.89
C TYR A 461 15.62 -15.35 6.48
N ILE A 462 15.81 -16.46 5.78
CA ILE A 462 14.74 -17.38 5.40
C ILE A 462 15.06 -18.73 6.06
N ASN A 463 14.08 -19.34 6.72
CA ASN A 463 14.27 -20.64 7.35
C ASN A 463 14.07 -21.81 6.35
N GLU A 464 14.32 -23.04 6.78
CA GLU A 464 14.19 -24.26 5.96
C GLU A 464 12.75 -24.56 5.49
N HIS A 465 11.76 -23.85 6.04
CA HIS A 465 10.37 -23.91 5.59
C HIS A 465 10.02 -22.81 4.58
N GLY A 466 10.97 -21.90 4.28
CA GLY A 466 10.75 -20.77 3.37
C GLY A 466 10.01 -19.60 4.00
N ILE A 467 9.99 -19.53 5.32
CA ILE A 467 9.41 -18.41 6.07
C ILE A 467 10.45 -17.31 6.21
N VAL A 468 10.02 -16.09 5.90
CA VAL A 468 10.85 -14.88 5.88
C VAL A 468 10.78 -14.17 7.22
N TYR A 469 11.93 -13.77 7.74
CA TYR A 469 12.08 -13.02 8.98
C TYR A 469 12.87 -11.74 8.73
N ILE A 470 12.26 -10.58 8.93
CA ILE A 470 12.87 -9.27 8.78
C ILE A 470 13.57 -8.87 10.09
N LEU A 471 14.80 -8.39 9.99
CA LEU A 471 15.61 -8.01 11.14
C LEU A 471 15.79 -6.48 11.27
N GLY A 472 15.52 -5.74 10.20
CA GLY A 472 15.59 -4.29 10.17
C GLY A 472 16.01 -3.75 8.81
N ARG A 473 15.91 -2.43 8.65
CA ARG A 473 16.25 -1.74 7.42
C ARG A 473 17.59 -1.05 7.50
N GLY A 474 18.34 -1.09 6.39
CA GLY A 474 19.59 -0.38 6.23
C GLY A 474 20.80 -1.17 6.68
N THR A 475 21.94 -0.49 6.61
CA THR A 475 23.21 -1.08 7.00
C THR A 475 23.22 -1.38 8.51
N THR A 476 23.54 -2.62 8.85
CA THR A 476 23.92 -2.97 10.21
C THR A 476 25.01 -2.02 10.70
N LYS A 477 24.88 -1.52 11.91
CA LYS A 477 25.89 -0.65 12.50
C LYS A 477 26.86 -1.49 13.30
N ARG A 478 28.16 -1.29 13.10
CA ARG A 478 29.20 -1.98 13.86
C ARG A 478 29.25 -1.44 15.28
N PHE A 479 29.10 -2.34 16.22
CA PHE A 479 29.21 -2.07 17.65
C PHE A 479 30.11 -3.12 18.29
N GLY A 480 31.21 -2.72 18.91
CA GLY A 480 32.01 -3.53 19.84
C GLY A 480 32.39 -4.95 19.41
N GLY A 481 32.33 -5.29 18.13
CA GLY A 481 32.68 -6.62 17.60
C GLY A 481 31.49 -7.43 17.06
N GLY A 482 30.32 -6.82 16.88
CA GLY A 482 29.14 -7.47 16.29
C GLY A 482 28.26 -6.53 15.47
N GLU A 483 27.27 -7.10 14.82
CA GLU A 483 26.19 -6.38 14.14
C GLU A 483 24.95 -6.38 15.01
N LEU A 484 24.30 -5.21 15.14
CA LEU A 484 23.04 -5.07 15.85
C LEU A 484 21.91 -4.79 14.83
N TYR A 485 20.83 -5.51 14.98
CA TYR A 485 19.63 -5.40 14.16
C TYR A 485 18.53 -4.71 14.99
N MET A 486 18.10 -3.51 14.58
CA MET A 486 17.19 -2.66 15.36
C MET A 486 15.91 -3.38 15.77
N MET A 487 15.16 -3.94 14.82
CA MET A 487 13.91 -4.65 15.11
C MET A 487 14.09 -5.83 16.08
N ARG A 488 15.20 -6.56 15.96
CA ARG A 488 15.52 -7.66 16.86
C ARG A 488 15.81 -7.19 18.29
N MET A 489 16.42 -6.01 18.41
CA MET A 489 16.69 -5.39 19.71
C MET A 489 15.40 -4.86 20.34
N GLU A 490 14.56 -4.20 19.57
CA GLU A 490 13.25 -3.71 19.99
C GLU A 490 12.34 -4.86 20.46
N THR A 491 12.25 -5.94 19.66
CA THR A 491 11.49 -7.14 20.03
C THR A 491 11.99 -7.77 21.34
N LYS A 492 13.30 -7.78 21.59
CA LYS A 492 13.85 -8.29 22.84
C LYS A 492 13.56 -7.39 24.03
N ALA A 493 13.63 -6.07 23.81
CA ALA A 493 13.46 -5.11 24.87
C ALA A 493 12.02 -5.07 25.41
N VAL A 494 11.01 -5.20 24.55
CA VAL A 494 9.60 -5.27 24.99
C VAL A 494 9.24 -6.57 25.75
N ARG A 495 10.13 -7.57 25.71
CA ARG A 495 10.00 -8.78 26.56
C ARG A 495 10.49 -8.54 28.01
N VAL A 496 11.18 -7.42 28.25
CA VAL A 496 11.60 -7.05 29.61
C VAL A 496 10.38 -6.59 30.39
N ALA A 497 10.17 -7.15 31.58
CA ALA A 497 9.02 -6.82 32.41
C ALA A 497 9.02 -5.32 32.79
N GLY A 498 7.95 -4.63 32.46
CA GLY A 498 7.79 -3.18 32.70
C GLY A 498 8.18 -2.30 31.51
N VAL A 499 8.55 -2.86 30.37
CA VAL A 499 8.70 -2.15 29.09
C VAL A 499 7.43 -2.35 28.28
N GLU A 500 6.71 -1.27 28.02
CA GLU A 500 5.49 -1.27 27.19
C GLU A 500 5.83 -1.23 25.72
N ASP A 501 6.73 -0.32 25.34
CA ASP A 501 7.19 -0.17 23.97
C ASP A 501 8.61 0.44 23.98
N GLY A 502 9.27 0.45 22.82
CA GLY A 502 10.58 1.05 22.71
C GLY A 502 11.09 1.19 21.31
N PHE A 503 11.94 2.21 21.15
CA PHE A 503 12.57 2.56 19.90
C PHE A 503 14.09 2.51 20.04
N PHE A 504 14.72 1.85 19.07
CA PHE A 504 16.17 1.68 19.04
C PHE A 504 16.80 2.58 17.98
N CYS A 505 17.83 3.33 18.36
CA CYS A 505 18.58 4.14 17.40
C CYS A 505 20.09 4.03 17.63
N PHE A 506 20.85 4.41 16.61
CA PHE A 506 22.30 4.43 16.65
C PHE A 506 22.80 5.88 16.55
N VAL A 507 23.66 6.27 17.49
CA VAL A 507 24.34 7.57 17.48
C VAL A 507 25.82 7.33 17.17
N PRO A 508 26.46 8.14 16.31
CA PRO A 508 27.89 8.01 16.04
C PRO A 508 28.70 8.07 17.35
N ASP A 509 29.62 7.13 17.52
CA ASP A 509 30.56 7.16 18.65
C ASP A 509 31.59 8.28 18.41
N GLN A 510 31.66 9.25 19.30
CA GLN A 510 32.59 10.38 19.20
C GLN A 510 34.04 9.98 19.49
N ASP A 511 34.26 8.89 20.19
CA ASP A 511 35.58 8.40 20.60
C ASP A 511 36.16 7.39 19.62
N HIS A 512 35.33 6.78 18.73
CA HIS A 512 35.76 5.76 17.78
C HIS A 512 35.12 6.00 16.40
N GLU A 513 35.91 6.54 15.48
CA GLU A 513 35.46 6.82 14.10
C GLU A 513 34.94 5.56 13.39
N GLY A 514 33.75 5.65 12.80
CA GLY A 514 33.07 4.54 12.10
C GLY A 514 32.28 3.59 13.01
N TYR A 515 32.28 3.81 14.32
CA TYR A 515 31.46 3.06 15.28
C TYR A 515 30.23 3.83 15.70
N PHE A 516 29.26 3.11 16.27
CA PHE A 516 27.99 3.67 16.73
C PHE A 516 27.68 3.16 18.13
N LEU A 517 27.08 4.03 18.94
CA LEU A 517 26.53 3.68 20.24
C LEU A 517 25.03 3.41 20.12
N PRO A 518 24.56 2.27 20.61
CA PRO A 518 23.13 1.96 20.60
C PRO A 518 22.42 2.72 21.72
N TYR A 519 21.33 3.41 21.38
CA TYR A 519 20.41 4.03 22.34
C TYR A 519 19.06 3.38 22.21
N PHE A 520 18.49 3.05 23.34
CA PHE A 520 17.15 2.49 23.44
C PHE A 520 16.25 3.42 24.25
N PHE A 521 15.20 3.95 23.59
CA PHE A 521 14.18 4.74 24.24
C PHE A 521 13.03 3.80 24.58
N VAL A 522 12.60 3.78 25.84
CA VAL A 522 11.55 2.90 26.34
C VAL A 522 10.34 3.70 26.82
N ILE A 523 9.18 3.18 26.53
CA ILE A 523 7.93 3.54 27.20
C ILE A 523 7.76 2.50 28.33
N LEU A 524 7.68 2.99 29.55
CA LEU A 524 7.51 2.12 30.70
C LEU A 524 6.02 1.90 30.98
N ASP A 525 5.69 0.70 31.40
CA ASP A 525 4.42 0.41 32.04
C ASP A 525 4.25 1.34 33.26
N GLU A 526 3.08 1.96 33.39
CA GLU A 526 2.77 2.92 34.46
C GLU A 526 3.00 2.35 35.88
N THR A 527 3.07 1.02 36.00
CA THR A 527 3.29 0.31 37.28
C THR A 527 4.75 0.13 37.64
N LYS A 528 5.71 0.48 36.76
CA LYS A 528 7.14 0.26 36.94
C LYS A 528 7.96 1.53 36.84
N SER A 529 8.99 1.61 37.66
CA SER A 529 10.01 2.66 37.56
C SER A 529 11.15 2.25 36.63
N LEU A 530 11.88 3.22 36.10
CA LEU A 530 13.07 2.98 35.25
C LEU A 530 14.12 2.12 35.98
N ASP A 531 14.28 2.30 37.30
CA ASP A 531 15.28 1.57 38.07
C ASP A 531 14.89 0.07 38.25
N GLU A 532 13.60 -0.22 38.38
CA GLU A 532 13.09 -1.61 38.41
C GLU A 532 13.27 -2.31 37.05
N VAL A 533 13.08 -1.60 35.96
CA VAL A 533 13.26 -2.14 34.61
C VAL A 533 14.74 -2.37 34.27
N LYS A 534 15.64 -1.49 34.72
CA LYS A 534 17.10 -1.67 34.54
C LYS A 534 17.68 -2.84 35.33
N ALA A 535 17.01 -3.28 36.37
CA ALA A 535 17.48 -4.38 37.22
C ALA A 535 17.11 -5.76 36.67
N GLY A 536 16.17 -5.86 35.74
CA GLY A 536 15.74 -7.10 35.05
C GLY A 536 16.42 -7.26 33.71
#